data_13a03d2491c0a4188f744dc8d3a6ceb6
#
_entry.id   13a03d2491c0a4188f744dc8d3a6ceb6
#
_cell.length_a   1.000
_cell.length_b   1.000
_cell.length_c   1.000
_cell.angle_alpha   90.00
_cell.angle_beta   90.00
_cell.angle_gamma   90.00
#
_symmetry.space_group_name_H-M   'P 1'
#
loop_
_entity.id
_entity.type
_entity.pdbx_description
1 polymer ?
#
loop_
_entity_poly.entity_id
_entity_poly.type
_entity_poly.pdbx_seq_one_letter_code
_entity_poly.pdbx_strand_id
1 'polypeptide(L)'
;MGRSRILIIAALAVAALAVPVARAGAATSVISVSHNQLLRNGLPWVPRGVQIVGIVAPDGALSGKYIAAHQQFGYAELHAAAAAHADLVRFQVSQFGLDPEGPLYSPAYVDEVANAVQAARGLGLAVIVSLQAQPPAGEPTRCPLPDAGAERAWESLSTMFASDGDVMFELYNEPAVSATPAGWIQWRAGGEIIYPGGSCQAVGMQALINDIRVRAPQNVIVVPSLQGEQSLAGRMRIVDPAHRSDPQLAYGIHYPSLTRGIAFWDKTFGTASASIPVIVSEWDANSTTGCVPNAPATAQVLLDYLASKHIGVVGFAFDLPGTIVADASFTPTSYAGFACGVPGLGPGQILFGNYAAEAQAGDGTQPDPTPSWIVSADLLSRLQLAAHATAAHFFNTPRTFVTGASTASLALLGMGSAVPTMTFPDEAKLAAAVSTGRLRPGTAAIVYAAGATRATPRAQQRNPARYYALAAATVHQHGLLFIAAPQTSLVASLAPLTPARGRDAEFLRLGLARDTARHADAFEAPAQATQDDASEFASFVGSAARQAARSHPGIELLAGLSAGAPPSAPTPDTLFDAFLSTRLTVAGYGFSGPPAAATTAGVAFLHKLERLDG
;
A
#
# COMPACT_ATOMS: atom_id res chain seq x y z
N MET A 1 -18.08 -34.07 -82.59
CA MET A 1 -16.69 -34.07 -82.05
C MET A 1 -16.57 -32.83 -81.15
N GLY A 2 -16.82 -32.94 -79.87
CA GLY A 2 -16.80 -31.83 -78.91
C GLY A 2 -16.02 -32.29 -77.67
N ARG A 3 -14.85 -31.69 -77.41
CA ARG A 3 -14.05 -31.98 -76.24
C ARG A 3 -14.47 -31.11 -75.08
N SER A 4 -15.10 -31.68 -74.06
CA SER A 4 -15.36 -31.03 -72.78
C SER A 4 -14.05 -30.91 -72.01
N ARG A 5 -13.72 -29.67 -71.56
CA ARG A 5 -12.64 -29.37 -70.61
C ARG A 5 -13.25 -29.33 -69.22
N ILE A 6 -12.80 -30.25 -68.36
CA ILE A 6 -13.14 -30.27 -66.94
C ILE A 6 -12.15 -29.33 -66.24
N LEU A 7 -12.67 -28.24 -65.59
CA LEU A 7 -11.91 -27.38 -64.70
C LEU A 7 -11.97 -28.04 -63.29
N ILE A 8 -10.78 -28.44 -62.78
CA ILE A 8 -10.64 -28.85 -61.39
C ILE A 8 -10.29 -27.60 -60.57
N ILE A 9 -11.23 -27.16 -59.71
CA ILE A 9 -11.00 -26.11 -58.73
C ILE A 9 -10.45 -26.78 -57.46
N ALA A 10 -9.16 -26.58 -57.18
CA ALA A 10 -8.56 -27.00 -55.94
C ALA A 10 -8.93 -25.99 -54.83
N ALA A 11 -9.78 -26.39 -53.89
CA ALA A 11 -10.08 -25.61 -52.70
C ALA A 11 -8.95 -25.82 -51.68
N LEU A 12 -8.13 -24.77 -51.44
CA LEU A 12 -7.18 -24.74 -50.31
C LEU A 12 -7.97 -24.46 -49.02
N ALA A 13 -8.10 -25.47 -48.17
CA ALA A 13 -8.59 -25.31 -46.81
C ALA A 13 -7.44 -24.76 -45.94
N VAL A 14 -7.48 -23.52 -45.58
CA VAL A 14 -6.62 -22.92 -44.55
C VAL A 14 -7.13 -23.37 -43.19
N ALA A 15 -6.50 -24.39 -42.61
CA ALA A 15 -6.73 -24.76 -41.22
C ALA A 15 -6.13 -23.66 -40.30
N ALA A 16 -6.97 -22.82 -39.78
CA ALA A 16 -6.60 -21.89 -38.70
C ALA A 16 -6.32 -22.74 -37.44
N LEU A 17 -5.06 -22.90 -37.12
CA LEU A 17 -4.61 -23.41 -35.81
C LEU A 17 -4.99 -22.37 -34.76
N ALA A 18 -6.12 -22.59 -34.09
CA ALA A 18 -6.48 -21.87 -32.88
C ALA A 18 -5.48 -22.30 -31.79
N VAL A 19 -4.43 -21.50 -31.59
CA VAL A 19 -3.57 -21.61 -30.41
C VAL A 19 -4.46 -21.22 -29.22
N PRO A 20 -4.69 -22.10 -28.23
CA PRO A 20 -5.40 -21.69 -27.04
C PRO A 20 -4.54 -20.62 -26.36
N VAL A 21 -5.02 -19.37 -26.35
CA VAL A 21 -4.48 -18.34 -25.46
C VAL A 21 -4.80 -18.85 -24.05
N ALA A 22 -3.79 -19.44 -23.41
CA ALA A 22 -3.86 -19.70 -21.99
C ALA A 22 -4.16 -18.33 -21.35
N ARG A 23 -5.37 -18.17 -20.80
CA ARG A 23 -5.64 -17.10 -19.87
C ARG A 23 -4.56 -17.24 -18.78
N ALA A 24 -3.64 -16.31 -18.73
CA ALA A 24 -2.80 -16.15 -17.56
C ALA A 24 -3.79 -15.99 -16.39
N GLY A 25 -3.94 -17.03 -15.60
CA GLY A 25 -4.63 -16.91 -14.32
C GLY A 25 -3.94 -15.76 -13.60
N ALA A 26 -4.71 -14.83 -13.05
CA ALA A 26 -4.16 -13.80 -12.20
C ALA A 26 -3.23 -14.50 -11.21
N ALA A 27 -1.96 -14.08 -11.18
CA ALA A 27 -1.01 -14.65 -10.24
C ALA A 27 -1.65 -14.53 -8.85
N THR A 28 -1.85 -15.66 -8.17
CA THR A 28 -2.42 -15.65 -6.82
C THR A 28 -1.48 -14.85 -5.95
N SER A 29 -1.95 -13.75 -5.41
CA SER A 29 -1.20 -12.94 -4.44
C SER A 29 -0.78 -13.82 -3.26
N VAL A 30 0.43 -13.64 -2.74
CA VAL A 30 0.96 -14.46 -1.66
C VAL A 30 1.60 -13.57 -0.61
N ILE A 31 1.14 -13.72 0.63
CA ILE A 31 1.77 -13.12 1.80
C ILE A 31 2.84 -14.08 2.34
N SER A 32 3.97 -13.53 2.71
CA SER A 32 5.07 -14.27 3.33
C SER A 32 5.76 -13.40 4.38
N VAL A 33 6.66 -14.02 5.13
CA VAL A 33 7.54 -13.32 6.08
C VAL A 33 8.97 -13.42 5.57
N SER A 34 9.73 -12.35 5.69
CA SER A 34 11.18 -12.35 5.56
C SER A 34 11.79 -11.53 6.69
N HIS A 35 12.62 -12.16 7.51
CA HIS A 35 13.22 -11.57 8.71
C HIS A 35 12.16 -11.00 9.67
N ASN A 36 12.04 -9.67 9.73
CA ASN A 36 11.11 -8.96 10.61
C ASN A 36 9.99 -8.24 9.83
N GLN A 37 9.78 -8.55 8.57
CA GLN A 37 8.81 -7.89 7.70
C GLN A 37 7.80 -8.87 7.11
N LEU A 38 6.57 -8.39 6.93
CA LEU A 38 5.59 -9.00 6.06
C LEU A 38 5.89 -8.61 4.61
N LEU A 39 5.78 -9.58 3.72
CA LEU A 39 5.87 -9.35 2.28
C LEU A 39 4.53 -9.72 1.63
N ARG A 40 4.16 -9.00 0.58
CA ARG A 40 3.08 -9.39 -0.33
C ARG A 40 3.63 -9.45 -1.75
N ASN A 41 3.50 -10.59 -2.41
CA ASN A 41 4.13 -10.87 -3.71
C ASN A 41 5.66 -10.72 -3.72
N GLY A 42 6.32 -11.01 -2.60
CA GLY A 42 7.76 -10.87 -2.44
C GLY A 42 8.25 -9.44 -2.16
N LEU A 43 7.34 -8.47 -2.08
CA LEU A 43 7.66 -7.07 -1.76
C LEU A 43 7.29 -6.76 -0.31
N PRO A 44 8.09 -5.96 0.42
CA PRO A 44 7.74 -5.50 1.76
C PRO A 44 6.35 -4.88 1.78
N TRP A 45 5.55 -5.27 2.77
CA TRP A 45 4.17 -4.85 2.88
C TRP A 45 3.83 -4.44 4.32
N VAL A 46 3.32 -3.22 4.48
CA VAL A 46 2.79 -2.71 5.74
C VAL A 46 1.27 -2.71 5.62
N PRO A 47 0.57 -3.68 6.25
CA PRO A 47 -0.88 -3.82 6.12
C PRO A 47 -1.66 -2.59 6.58
N ARG A 48 -2.64 -2.17 5.79
CA ARG A 48 -3.66 -1.18 6.11
C ARG A 48 -4.99 -1.92 6.27
N GLY A 49 -5.30 -2.33 7.50
CA GLY A 49 -6.41 -3.22 7.78
C GLY A 49 -7.62 -2.54 8.39
N VAL A 50 -8.78 -3.14 8.19
CA VAL A 50 -9.99 -2.88 8.97
C VAL A 50 -10.52 -4.19 9.55
N GLN A 51 -11.07 -4.12 10.77
CA GLN A 51 -11.73 -5.25 11.39
C GLN A 51 -13.23 -5.25 11.10
N ILE A 52 -13.76 -6.43 10.80
CA ILE A 52 -15.19 -6.69 10.64
C ILE A 52 -15.61 -7.74 11.65
N VAL A 53 -16.64 -7.44 12.40
CA VAL A 53 -17.21 -8.32 13.44
C VAL A 53 -18.62 -8.81 13.10
N GLY A 54 -19.13 -8.48 11.92
CA GLY A 54 -20.45 -8.91 11.47
C GLY A 54 -20.63 -10.42 11.36
N ILE A 55 -19.52 -11.17 11.28
CA ILE A 55 -19.51 -12.64 11.25
C ILE A 55 -18.87 -13.26 12.50
N VAL A 56 -18.86 -12.56 13.62
CA VAL A 56 -18.19 -13.00 14.87
C VAL A 56 -18.86 -14.21 15.52
N ALA A 57 -20.10 -14.53 15.20
CA ALA A 57 -20.83 -15.69 15.68
C ALA A 57 -21.92 -16.12 14.69
N PRO A 58 -22.38 -17.39 14.74
CA PRO A 58 -23.52 -17.86 13.95
C PRO A 58 -24.79 -17.06 14.22
N ASP A 59 -25.70 -17.03 13.26
CA ASP A 59 -27.07 -16.54 13.43
C ASP A 59 -27.73 -17.10 14.67
N GLY A 60 -28.41 -16.25 15.41
CA GLY A 60 -29.10 -16.64 16.67
C GLY A 60 -28.17 -16.68 17.90
N ALA A 61 -26.86 -16.64 17.73
CA ALA A 61 -25.87 -16.53 18.80
C ALA A 61 -25.33 -15.09 18.97
N LEU A 62 -25.66 -14.19 18.05
CA LEU A 62 -25.29 -12.77 18.10
C LEU A 62 -26.11 -12.01 19.16
N SER A 63 -25.49 -11.02 19.78
CA SER A 63 -26.16 -10.16 20.77
C SER A 63 -25.72 -8.69 20.63
N GLY A 64 -26.60 -7.79 21.11
CA GLY A 64 -26.29 -6.36 21.20
C GLY A 64 -25.90 -5.77 19.86
N LYS A 65 -24.77 -5.04 19.85
CA LYS A 65 -24.24 -4.33 18.67
C LYS A 65 -23.83 -5.26 17.51
N TYR A 66 -23.52 -6.52 17.79
CA TYR A 66 -23.13 -7.49 16.77
C TYR A 66 -24.28 -7.91 15.85
N ILE A 67 -25.54 -7.82 16.34
CA ILE A 67 -26.72 -8.05 15.49
C ILE A 67 -26.77 -7.02 14.35
N ALA A 68 -26.55 -5.74 14.67
CA ALA A 68 -26.57 -4.68 13.66
C ALA A 68 -25.40 -4.81 12.70
N ALA A 69 -24.19 -5.12 13.19
CA ALA A 69 -23.03 -5.39 12.37
C ALA A 69 -23.26 -6.54 11.38
N HIS A 70 -23.84 -7.66 11.87
CA HIS A 70 -24.18 -8.80 11.02
C HIS A 70 -25.23 -8.46 9.94
N GLN A 71 -26.27 -7.71 10.29
CA GLN A 71 -27.29 -7.27 9.32
C GLN A 71 -26.74 -6.34 8.24
N GLN A 72 -25.66 -5.63 8.54
CA GLN A 72 -24.99 -4.71 7.64
C GLN A 72 -23.92 -5.40 6.78
N PHE A 73 -23.36 -6.53 7.28
CA PHE A 73 -22.28 -7.23 6.62
C PHE A 73 -22.61 -7.62 5.18
N GLY A 74 -21.70 -7.37 4.27
CA GLY A 74 -21.84 -7.75 2.87
C GLY A 74 -20.84 -7.08 1.93
N TYR A 75 -21.07 -7.27 0.62
CA TYR A 75 -20.18 -6.74 -0.42
C TYR A 75 -20.00 -5.21 -0.35
N ALA A 76 -21.07 -4.47 -0.01
CA ALA A 76 -21.01 -3.01 0.09
C ALA A 76 -20.02 -2.53 1.17
N GLU A 77 -19.97 -3.25 2.28
CA GLU A 77 -19.03 -2.98 3.37
C GLU A 77 -17.58 -3.26 2.95
N LEU A 78 -17.32 -4.42 2.37
CA LEU A 78 -15.99 -4.78 1.88
C LEU A 78 -15.50 -3.81 0.80
N HIS A 79 -16.41 -3.38 -0.08
CA HIS A 79 -16.11 -2.38 -1.10
C HIS A 79 -15.82 -1.00 -0.48
N ALA A 80 -16.55 -0.61 0.56
CA ALA A 80 -16.29 0.63 1.29
C ALA A 80 -14.93 0.59 2.02
N ALA A 81 -14.55 -0.56 2.59
CA ALA A 81 -13.23 -0.76 3.18
C ALA A 81 -12.11 -0.57 2.14
N ALA A 82 -12.23 -1.19 0.97
CA ALA A 82 -11.27 -1.00 -0.12
C ALA A 82 -11.24 0.46 -0.61
N ALA A 83 -12.40 1.13 -0.72
CA ALA A 83 -12.49 2.55 -1.09
C ALA A 83 -11.87 3.49 -0.03
N ALA A 84 -11.83 3.07 1.23
CA ALA A 84 -11.12 3.76 2.31
C ALA A 84 -9.60 3.45 2.35
N HIS A 85 -9.06 2.88 1.27
CA HIS A 85 -7.65 2.50 1.09
C HIS A 85 -7.15 1.39 2.03
N ALA A 86 -8.05 0.58 2.60
CA ALA A 86 -7.65 -0.66 3.23
C ALA A 86 -7.19 -1.68 2.16
N ASP A 87 -6.16 -2.47 2.49
CA ASP A 87 -5.66 -3.58 1.67
C ASP A 87 -5.75 -4.92 2.39
N LEU A 88 -6.25 -4.88 3.65
CA LEU A 88 -6.43 -6.02 4.53
C LEU A 88 -7.78 -5.92 5.26
N VAL A 89 -8.46 -7.05 5.41
CA VAL A 89 -9.61 -7.21 6.31
C VAL A 89 -9.30 -8.29 7.35
N ARG A 90 -9.57 -7.99 8.62
CA ARG A 90 -9.51 -8.97 9.70
C ARG A 90 -10.95 -9.37 10.08
N PHE A 91 -11.28 -10.63 9.87
CA PHE A 91 -12.53 -11.22 10.33
C PHE A 91 -12.35 -11.90 11.68
N GLN A 92 -13.12 -11.49 12.69
CA GLN A 92 -13.31 -12.32 13.87
C GLN A 92 -14.34 -13.39 13.58
N VAL A 93 -13.98 -14.66 13.84
CA VAL A 93 -14.86 -15.81 13.60
C VAL A 93 -15.01 -16.68 14.85
N SER A 94 -16.18 -17.26 15.04
CA SER A 94 -16.53 -18.00 16.25
C SER A 94 -15.86 -19.36 16.33
N GLN A 95 -15.06 -19.61 17.36
CA GLN A 95 -14.61 -20.96 17.70
C GLN A 95 -15.80 -21.92 17.84
N PHE A 96 -16.84 -21.52 18.57
CA PHE A 96 -18.00 -22.37 18.88
C PHE A 96 -18.84 -22.69 17.64
N GLY A 97 -18.91 -21.79 16.69
CA GLY A 97 -19.62 -21.99 15.42
C GLY A 97 -18.84 -22.86 14.40
N LEU A 98 -17.52 -22.94 14.54
CA LEU A 98 -16.61 -23.66 13.64
C LEU A 98 -16.14 -25.00 14.21
N ASP A 99 -16.26 -25.24 15.52
CA ASP A 99 -15.93 -26.50 16.17
C ASP A 99 -17.01 -27.55 15.90
N PRO A 100 -16.74 -28.64 15.14
CA PRO A 100 -17.76 -29.65 14.83
C PRO A 100 -18.37 -30.36 16.05
N GLU A 101 -17.71 -30.31 17.21
CA GLU A 101 -18.18 -30.86 18.47
C GLU A 101 -18.77 -29.76 19.38
N GLY A 102 -18.71 -28.51 18.94
CA GLY A 102 -19.19 -27.36 19.71
C GLY A 102 -20.71 -27.23 19.72
N PRO A 103 -21.28 -26.63 20.77
CA PRO A 103 -22.73 -26.52 20.93
C PRO A 103 -23.40 -25.57 19.93
N LEU A 104 -22.62 -24.71 19.25
CA LEU A 104 -23.08 -23.74 18.25
C LEU A 104 -22.63 -24.08 16.85
N TYR A 105 -22.08 -25.28 16.64
CA TYR A 105 -21.62 -25.67 15.31
C TYR A 105 -22.72 -25.51 14.25
N SER A 106 -22.39 -24.82 13.18
CA SER A 106 -23.32 -24.56 12.09
C SER A 106 -22.59 -24.68 10.73
N PRO A 107 -22.94 -25.68 9.89
CA PRO A 107 -22.44 -25.74 8.53
C PRO A 107 -22.73 -24.48 7.72
N ALA A 108 -23.89 -23.84 7.93
CA ALA A 108 -24.23 -22.57 7.29
C ALA A 108 -23.27 -21.44 7.69
N TYR A 109 -22.82 -21.42 8.94
CA TYR A 109 -21.82 -20.46 9.39
C TYR A 109 -20.41 -20.76 8.81
N VAL A 110 -20.06 -22.02 8.67
CA VAL A 110 -18.82 -22.41 7.96
C VAL A 110 -18.83 -21.88 6.53
N ASP A 111 -19.96 -22.02 5.82
CA ASP A 111 -20.14 -21.49 4.47
C ASP A 111 -20.13 -19.95 4.45
N GLU A 112 -20.71 -19.30 5.46
CA GLU A 112 -20.69 -17.84 5.62
C GLU A 112 -19.25 -17.30 5.72
N VAL A 113 -18.43 -17.90 6.59
CA VAL A 113 -17.02 -17.54 6.75
C VAL A 113 -16.25 -17.74 5.44
N ALA A 114 -16.48 -18.87 4.74
CA ALA A 114 -15.86 -19.13 3.45
C ALA A 114 -16.23 -18.05 2.41
N ASN A 115 -17.53 -17.71 2.32
CA ASN A 115 -18.04 -16.71 1.40
C ASN A 115 -17.52 -15.30 1.73
N ALA A 116 -17.41 -14.94 3.00
CA ALA A 116 -16.87 -13.66 3.46
C ALA A 116 -15.40 -13.48 3.01
N VAL A 117 -14.58 -14.51 3.25
CA VAL A 117 -13.18 -14.52 2.81
C VAL A 117 -13.08 -14.42 1.29
N GLN A 118 -13.88 -15.21 0.56
CA GLN A 118 -13.89 -15.17 -0.91
C GLN A 118 -14.31 -13.78 -1.44
N ALA A 119 -15.31 -13.14 -0.83
CA ALA A 119 -15.77 -11.80 -1.23
C ALA A 119 -14.67 -10.75 -1.02
N ALA A 120 -13.98 -10.76 0.12
CA ALA A 120 -12.84 -9.88 0.40
C ALA A 120 -11.70 -10.11 -0.61
N ARG A 121 -11.35 -11.38 -0.86
CA ARG A 121 -10.35 -11.75 -1.87
C ARG A 121 -10.71 -11.30 -3.28
N GLY A 122 -12.00 -11.36 -3.62
CA GLY A 122 -12.52 -10.87 -4.92
C GLY A 122 -12.33 -9.36 -5.14
N LEU A 123 -12.18 -8.59 -4.06
CA LEU A 123 -11.86 -7.16 -4.07
C LEU A 123 -10.35 -6.88 -3.94
N GLY A 124 -9.50 -7.92 -3.96
CA GLY A 124 -8.04 -7.76 -3.82
C GLY A 124 -7.56 -7.54 -2.39
N LEU A 125 -8.45 -7.61 -1.40
CA LEU A 125 -8.08 -7.48 0.02
C LEU A 125 -7.38 -8.76 0.50
N ALA A 126 -6.29 -8.62 1.23
CA ALA A 126 -5.75 -9.68 2.06
C ALA A 126 -6.69 -9.96 3.23
N VAL A 127 -6.59 -11.14 3.84
CA VAL A 127 -7.49 -11.51 4.94
C VAL A 127 -6.69 -12.04 6.13
N ILE A 128 -7.02 -11.58 7.34
CA ILE A 128 -6.75 -12.29 8.59
C ILE A 128 -8.05 -12.96 9.04
N VAL A 129 -8.03 -14.28 9.23
CA VAL A 129 -9.06 -15.00 9.97
C VAL A 129 -8.61 -15.14 11.40
N SER A 130 -9.32 -14.50 12.33
CA SER A 130 -9.00 -14.49 13.77
C SER A 130 -10.00 -15.33 14.54
N LEU A 131 -9.54 -16.37 15.22
CA LEU A 131 -10.40 -17.25 15.97
C LEU A 131 -10.83 -16.59 17.29
N GLN A 132 -12.12 -16.36 17.43
CA GLN A 132 -12.76 -15.73 18.60
C GLN A 132 -13.46 -16.77 19.46
N ALA A 133 -13.04 -16.86 20.70
CA ALA A 133 -13.67 -17.74 21.69
C ALA A 133 -14.54 -16.96 22.69
N GLN A 134 -14.89 -15.72 22.40
CA GLN A 134 -15.86 -14.99 23.24
C GLN A 134 -17.24 -15.63 23.08
N PRO A 135 -17.89 -15.98 24.18
CA PRO A 135 -19.18 -16.57 24.09
C PRO A 135 -20.20 -15.59 23.54
N PRO A 136 -21.12 -16.04 22.72
CA PRO A 136 -22.38 -15.35 22.50
C PRO A 136 -23.08 -15.11 23.85
N ALA A 137 -24.03 -14.20 23.87
CA ALA A 137 -24.77 -13.91 25.13
C ALA A 137 -25.28 -15.19 25.78
N GLY A 138 -24.85 -15.43 27.01
CA GLY A 138 -25.30 -16.59 27.82
C GLY A 138 -24.35 -17.79 27.88
N GLU A 139 -23.24 -17.76 27.14
CA GLU A 139 -22.21 -18.80 27.24
C GLU A 139 -21.32 -18.62 28.49
N PRO A 140 -20.79 -19.72 29.05
CA PRO A 140 -19.84 -19.64 30.16
C PRO A 140 -18.53 -18.96 29.75
N THR A 141 -17.80 -18.49 30.74
CA THR A 141 -16.46 -17.86 30.52
C THR A 141 -15.57 -18.76 29.69
N ARG A 142 -14.99 -18.18 28.64
CA ARG A 142 -14.04 -18.85 27.74
C ARG A 142 -12.77 -19.29 28.46
N CYS A 143 -12.09 -20.31 27.96
CA CYS A 143 -10.71 -20.58 28.34
C CYS A 143 -9.83 -19.38 27.97
N PRO A 144 -8.95 -18.88 28.88
CA PRO A 144 -8.08 -17.73 28.59
C PRO A 144 -7.02 -17.98 27.51
N LEU A 145 -6.82 -19.24 27.12
CA LEU A 145 -5.97 -19.69 26.03
C LEU A 145 -6.76 -20.66 25.13
N PRO A 146 -6.29 -20.93 23.89
CA PRO A 146 -6.91 -21.93 23.03
C PRO A 146 -7.09 -23.27 23.71
N ASP A 147 -8.23 -23.88 23.56
CA ASP A 147 -8.59 -25.23 24.03
C ASP A 147 -8.76 -26.21 22.87
N ALA A 148 -9.21 -27.44 23.13
CA ALA A 148 -9.45 -28.45 22.11
C ALA A 148 -10.51 -28.02 21.06
N GLY A 149 -11.46 -27.16 21.43
CA GLY A 149 -12.42 -26.58 20.47
C GLY A 149 -11.74 -25.63 19.48
N ALA A 150 -10.74 -24.86 19.94
CA ALA A 150 -9.92 -24.03 19.06
C ALA A 150 -9.11 -24.89 18.07
N GLU A 151 -8.57 -26.03 18.53
CA GLU A 151 -7.82 -26.96 17.68
C GLU A 151 -8.71 -27.51 16.55
N ARG A 152 -9.93 -28.00 16.87
CA ARG A 152 -10.87 -28.51 15.87
C ARG A 152 -11.39 -27.43 14.91
N ALA A 153 -11.62 -26.21 15.40
CA ALA A 153 -11.96 -25.08 14.54
C ALA A 153 -10.84 -24.76 13.55
N TRP A 154 -9.57 -24.81 14.00
CA TRP A 154 -8.42 -24.62 13.12
C TRP A 154 -8.20 -25.77 12.12
N GLU A 155 -8.58 -27.00 12.44
CA GLU A 155 -8.60 -28.09 11.45
C GLU A 155 -9.47 -27.72 10.25
N SER A 156 -10.67 -27.18 10.50
CA SER A 156 -11.62 -26.75 9.47
C SER A 156 -11.06 -25.55 8.68
N LEU A 157 -10.67 -24.47 9.36
CA LEU A 157 -10.21 -23.22 8.75
C LEU A 157 -8.90 -23.41 7.94
N SER A 158 -7.92 -24.12 8.51
CA SER A 158 -6.64 -24.32 7.83
C SER A 158 -6.78 -25.20 6.59
N THR A 159 -7.70 -26.19 6.61
CA THR A 159 -8.02 -26.99 5.42
C THR A 159 -8.71 -26.14 4.35
N MET A 160 -9.65 -25.31 4.75
CA MET A 160 -10.46 -24.48 3.85
C MET A 160 -9.61 -23.47 3.08
N PHE A 161 -8.66 -22.84 3.75
CA PHE A 161 -7.87 -21.74 3.18
C PHE A 161 -6.40 -22.06 2.87
N ALA A 162 -6.00 -23.34 2.93
CA ALA A 162 -4.60 -23.76 2.69
C ALA A 162 -4.02 -23.33 1.34
N SER A 163 -4.87 -23.18 0.31
CA SER A 163 -4.46 -22.81 -1.05
C SER A 163 -4.51 -21.31 -1.34
N ASP A 164 -5.01 -20.49 -0.41
CA ASP A 164 -5.05 -19.04 -0.57
C ASP A 164 -3.91 -18.36 0.22
N GLY A 165 -2.85 -17.99 -0.50
CA GLY A 165 -1.65 -17.39 0.08
C GLY A 165 -1.85 -15.97 0.65
N ASP A 166 -2.99 -15.32 0.39
CA ASP A 166 -3.33 -14.01 0.95
C ASP A 166 -4.25 -14.12 2.19
N VAL A 167 -4.47 -15.33 2.71
CA VAL A 167 -5.17 -15.56 3.96
C VAL A 167 -4.18 -15.88 5.06
N MET A 168 -4.13 -15.06 6.10
CA MET A 168 -3.36 -15.25 7.33
C MET A 168 -4.25 -15.82 8.43
N PHE A 169 -3.65 -16.59 9.34
CA PHE A 169 -4.35 -17.26 10.43
C PHE A 169 -3.94 -16.68 11.77
N GLU A 170 -4.82 -15.92 12.43
CA GLU A 170 -4.59 -15.44 13.80
C GLU A 170 -5.18 -16.43 14.79
N LEU A 171 -4.29 -17.08 15.53
CA LEU A 171 -4.58 -18.31 16.25
C LEU A 171 -5.68 -18.20 17.30
N TYR A 172 -5.78 -17.05 17.98
CA TYR A 172 -6.74 -16.83 19.06
C TYR A 172 -6.82 -15.35 19.43
N ASN A 173 -8.01 -14.79 19.47
CA ASN A 173 -8.20 -13.41 19.86
C ASN A 173 -8.02 -13.20 21.36
N GLU A 174 -7.12 -12.32 21.74
CA GLU A 174 -6.89 -11.81 23.10
C GLU A 174 -6.68 -12.89 24.18
N PRO A 175 -5.59 -13.65 24.14
CA PRO A 175 -5.23 -14.55 25.25
C PRO A 175 -5.15 -13.78 26.58
N ALA A 176 -6.00 -14.16 27.54
CA ALA A 176 -6.21 -13.39 28.78
C ALA A 176 -5.29 -13.80 29.94
N VAL A 177 -4.16 -14.45 29.66
CA VAL A 177 -3.15 -14.81 30.64
C VAL A 177 -2.14 -13.67 30.79
N SER A 178 -1.68 -13.41 32.02
CA SER A 178 -0.69 -12.36 32.30
C SER A 178 0.67 -12.67 31.65
N ALA A 179 1.34 -11.65 31.12
CA ALA A 179 2.67 -11.76 30.48
C ALA A 179 3.81 -11.96 31.52
N THR A 180 3.71 -13.02 32.29
CA THR A 180 4.73 -13.50 33.26
C THR A 180 5.51 -14.69 32.67
N PRO A 181 6.67 -15.08 33.21
CA PRO A 181 7.36 -16.29 32.79
C PRO A 181 6.47 -17.54 32.79
N ALA A 182 5.62 -17.72 33.80
CA ALA A 182 4.68 -18.83 33.88
C ALA A 182 3.60 -18.73 32.80
N GLY A 183 3.03 -17.53 32.59
CA GLY A 183 2.05 -17.28 31.52
C GLY A 183 2.62 -17.56 30.14
N TRP A 184 3.86 -17.19 29.86
CA TRP A 184 4.53 -17.51 28.60
C TRP A 184 4.77 -19.01 28.40
N ILE A 185 5.03 -19.77 29.50
CA ILE A 185 5.13 -21.24 29.44
C ILE A 185 3.77 -21.84 29.06
N GLN A 186 2.69 -21.42 29.75
CA GLN A 186 1.33 -21.86 29.44
C GLN A 186 0.89 -21.48 28.02
N TRP A 187 1.16 -20.25 27.60
CA TRP A 187 0.89 -19.79 26.25
C TRP A 187 1.56 -20.68 25.19
N ARG A 188 2.82 -21.04 25.39
CA ARG A 188 3.56 -21.87 24.44
C ARG A 188 3.15 -23.34 24.49
N ALA A 189 3.02 -23.91 25.69
CA ALA A 189 2.92 -25.36 25.89
C ALA A 189 1.50 -25.84 26.25
N GLY A 190 0.57 -24.93 26.60
CA GLY A 190 -0.75 -25.28 27.12
C GLY A 190 -0.69 -25.81 28.55
N GLY A 191 -1.65 -26.64 28.89
CA GLY A 191 -1.83 -27.24 30.22
C GLY A 191 -3.07 -26.70 30.94
N GLU A 192 -3.21 -27.05 32.19
CA GLU A 192 -4.34 -26.58 33.02
C GLU A 192 -4.20 -25.08 33.31
N ILE A 193 -5.27 -24.33 33.03
CA ILE A 193 -5.40 -22.91 33.33
C ILE A 193 -6.51 -22.73 34.38
N ILE A 194 -6.15 -22.12 35.50
CA ILE A 194 -7.11 -21.73 36.54
C ILE A 194 -7.41 -20.23 36.34
N TYR A 195 -8.69 -19.89 36.25
CA TYR A 195 -9.16 -18.51 36.04
C TYR A 195 -10.43 -18.25 36.86
N PRO A 196 -10.90 -17.01 37.01
CA PRO A 196 -12.05 -16.69 37.86
C PRO A 196 -13.35 -17.44 37.50
N GLY A 197 -13.49 -17.94 36.27
CA GLY A 197 -14.65 -18.72 35.81
C GLY A 197 -14.54 -20.23 36.01
N GLY A 198 -13.41 -20.75 36.51
CA GLY A 198 -13.16 -22.18 36.67
C GLY A 198 -11.78 -22.63 36.29
N SER A 199 -11.65 -23.79 35.68
CA SER A 199 -10.42 -24.27 35.04
C SER A 199 -10.70 -24.82 33.65
N CYS A 200 -9.68 -24.81 32.79
CA CYS A 200 -9.74 -25.40 31.46
C CYS A 200 -8.40 -26.00 31.08
N GLN A 201 -8.41 -26.91 30.12
CA GLN A 201 -7.19 -27.49 29.53
C GLN A 201 -6.88 -26.74 28.25
N ALA A 202 -5.80 -25.93 28.28
CA ALA A 202 -5.32 -25.23 27.10
C ALA A 202 -4.45 -26.13 26.21
N VAL A 203 -4.54 -25.93 24.90
CA VAL A 203 -3.70 -26.55 23.86
C VAL A 203 -2.50 -25.68 23.71
N GLY A 204 -1.78 -25.03 23.85
CA GLY A 204 -0.64 -24.15 23.61
C GLY A 204 -0.42 -23.79 22.13
N MET A 205 0.08 -22.60 21.92
CA MET A 205 0.30 -22.06 20.58
C MET A 205 1.23 -22.93 19.72
N GLN A 206 2.21 -23.59 20.34
CA GLN A 206 3.12 -24.46 19.59
C GLN A 206 2.38 -25.68 19.02
N ALA A 207 1.44 -26.26 19.76
CA ALA A 207 0.65 -27.40 19.29
C ALA A 207 -0.27 -26.98 18.12
N LEU A 208 -0.98 -25.85 18.26
CA LEU A 208 -1.82 -25.31 17.19
C LEU A 208 -1.00 -25.05 15.90
N ILE A 209 0.16 -24.42 16.02
CA ILE A 209 1.02 -24.19 14.86
C ILE A 209 1.42 -25.49 14.20
N ASN A 210 1.83 -26.50 14.99
CA ASN A 210 2.21 -27.79 14.44
C ASN A 210 1.05 -28.44 13.68
N ASP A 211 -0.17 -28.36 14.21
CA ASP A 211 -1.35 -28.92 13.59
C ASP A 211 -1.77 -28.19 12.30
N ILE A 212 -1.81 -26.87 12.32
CA ILE A 212 -2.09 -26.05 11.14
C ILE A 212 -1.08 -26.32 10.01
N ARG A 213 0.21 -26.49 10.34
CA ARG A 213 1.28 -26.72 9.35
C ARG A 213 1.15 -28.04 8.60
N VAL A 214 0.44 -29.02 9.17
CA VAL A 214 0.13 -30.27 8.47
C VAL A 214 -0.79 -30.02 7.27
N ARG A 215 -1.71 -29.05 7.37
CA ARG A 215 -2.74 -28.74 6.37
C ARG A 215 -2.40 -27.54 5.51
N ALA A 216 -1.90 -26.48 6.12
CA ALA A 216 -1.60 -25.19 5.51
C ALA A 216 -0.14 -24.80 5.73
N PRO A 217 0.82 -25.44 5.05
CA PRO A 217 2.23 -25.22 5.29
C PRO A 217 2.73 -23.82 4.89
N GLN A 218 2.03 -23.12 3.99
CA GLN A 218 2.53 -21.87 3.40
C GLN A 218 1.91 -20.61 3.98
N ASN A 219 0.71 -20.68 4.57
CA ASN A 219 0.03 -19.47 5.07
C ASN A 219 0.79 -18.83 6.23
N VAL A 220 0.83 -17.51 6.27
CA VAL A 220 1.38 -16.80 7.44
C VAL A 220 0.46 -16.99 8.62
N ILE A 221 1.04 -17.34 9.77
CA ILE A 221 0.32 -17.47 11.04
C ILE A 221 0.62 -16.23 11.90
N VAL A 222 -0.44 -15.55 12.34
CA VAL A 222 -0.36 -14.46 13.32
C VAL A 222 -0.50 -15.07 14.71
N VAL A 223 0.55 -15.00 15.49
CA VAL A 223 0.61 -15.54 16.84
C VAL A 223 0.24 -14.45 17.83
N PRO A 224 -0.87 -14.58 18.56
CA PRO A 224 -1.32 -13.56 19.49
C PRO A 224 -0.36 -13.42 20.68
N SER A 225 -0.15 -12.20 21.14
CA SER A 225 0.61 -11.96 22.35
C SER A 225 -0.24 -12.23 23.61
N LEU A 226 0.30 -12.01 24.79
CA LEU A 226 -0.41 -12.21 26.06
C LEU A 226 -1.03 -10.90 26.60
N GLN A 227 -1.76 -11.03 27.69
CA GLN A 227 -2.41 -9.92 28.41
C GLN A 227 -3.42 -9.18 27.54
N GLY A 228 -4.28 -9.93 26.82
CA GLY A 228 -5.18 -9.35 25.84
C GLY A 228 -4.42 -8.73 24.67
N GLU A 229 -3.39 -9.42 24.21
CA GLU A 229 -2.50 -9.00 23.11
C GLU A 229 -1.79 -7.65 23.30
N GLN A 230 -1.53 -7.24 24.53
CA GLN A 230 -0.90 -5.94 24.80
C GLN A 230 0.62 -5.98 24.94
N SER A 231 1.25 -7.16 24.98
CA SER A 231 2.68 -7.23 25.23
C SER A 231 3.34 -8.48 24.65
N LEU A 232 4.47 -8.27 23.98
CA LEU A 232 5.44 -9.30 23.55
C LEU A 232 6.65 -9.38 24.49
N ALA A 233 6.68 -8.57 25.56
CA ALA A 233 7.79 -8.56 26.50
C ALA A 233 7.92 -9.91 27.20
N GLY A 234 9.12 -10.52 27.12
CA GLY A 234 9.40 -11.83 27.70
C GLY A 234 8.83 -13.02 26.91
N ARG A 235 8.30 -12.81 25.70
CA ARG A 235 7.74 -13.89 24.87
C ARG A 235 8.71 -15.06 24.73
N MET A 236 8.18 -16.27 24.75
CA MET A 236 8.93 -17.48 24.46
C MET A 236 9.03 -17.72 22.95
N ARG A 237 10.13 -18.32 22.52
CA ARG A 237 10.31 -18.70 21.12
C ARG A 237 9.30 -19.78 20.72
N ILE A 238 8.62 -19.55 19.62
CA ILE A 238 7.81 -20.52 18.86
C ILE A 238 8.68 -21.06 17.70
N VAL A 239 8.46 -22.30 17.36
CA VAL A 239 9.11 -22.96 16.21
C VAL A 239 8.05 -23.15 15.13
N ASP A 240 8.34 -22.70 13.92
CA ASP A 240 7.58 -23.08 12.73
C ASP A 240 8.14 -24.40 12.16
N PRO A 241 7.42 -25.52 12.25
CA PRO A 241 7.96 -26.80 11.83
C PRO A 241 8.17 -26.90 10.32
N ALA A 242 7.38 -26.18 9.53
CA ALA A 242 7.47 -26.14 8.07
C ALA A 242 8.58 -25.20 7.57
N HIS A 243 8.88 -24.13 8.34
CA HIS A 243 9.79 -23.05 7.94
C HIS A 243 10.80 -22.74 9.04
N ARG A 244 11.65 -23.72 9.38
CA ARG A 244 12.58 -23.62 10.53
C ARG A 244 13.63 -22.52 10.40
N SER A 245 14.10 -22.24 9.20
CA SER A 245 15.13 -21.23 8.91
C SER A 245 14.55 -19.84 8.69
N ASP A 246 13.31 -19.75 8.19
CA ASP A 246 12.61 -18.49 7.88
C ASP A 246 11.12 -18.64 8.27
N PRO A 247 10.80 -18.54 9.58
CA PRO A 247 9.46 -18.81 10.10
C PRO A 247 8.41 -17.91 9.48
N GLN A 248 7.35 -18.49 8.93
CA GLN A 248 6.22 -17.76 8.37
C GLN A 248 5.22 -17.38 9.49
N LEU A 249 5.74 -16.68 10.49
CA LEU A 249 5.04 -16.27 11.71
C LEU A 249 5.12 -14.75 11.87
N ALA A 250 3.98 -14.10 12.08
CA ALA A 250 3.88 -12.73 12.57
C ALA A 250 3.30 -12.72 13.99
N TYR A 251 3.35 -11.58 14.68
CA TYR A 251 2.89 -11.47 16.07
C TYR A 251 1.89 -10.34 16.23
N GLY A 252 0.72 -10.64 16.80
CA GLY A 252 -0.38 -9.71 17.03
C GLY A 252 -0.18 -8.85 18.28
N ILE A 253 -0.56 -7.58 18.17
CA ILE A 253 -0.69 -6.62 19.27
C ILE A 253 -2.05 -5.93 19.14
N HIS A 254 -2.76 -5.79 20.26
CA HIS A 254 -4.01 -5.05 20.36
C HIS A 254 -3.85 -3.77 21.17
N TYR A 255 -4.57 -2.74 20.76
CA TYR A 255 -4.73 -1.46 21.47
C TYR A 255 -3.46 -0.90 22.10
N PRO A 256 -2.40 -0.61 21.34
CA PRO A 256 -1.23 0.05 21.90
C PRO A 256 -1.63 1.31 22.66
N SER A 257 -1.20 1.43 23.91
CA SER A 257 -1.65 2.51 24.79
C SER A 257 -1.29 3.90 24.25
N LEU A 258 -2.29 4.73 24.00
CA LEU A 258 -2.11 6.11 23.55
C LEU A 258 -1.49 7.03 24.61
N THR A 259 -1.56 6.68 25.89
CA THR A 259 -1.11 7.53 26.99
C THR A 259 0.31 7.25 27.47
N ARG A 260 0.92 6.14 27.05
CA ARG A 260 2.20 5.66 27.60
C ARG A 260 3.44 6.07 26.78
N GLY A 261 3.26 6.41 25.52
CA GLY A 261 4.30 6.91 24.63
C GLY A 261 5.37 5.88 24.21
N ILE A 262 6.36 6.36 23.45
CA ILE A 262 7.36 5.56 22.72
C ILE A 262 8.11 4.57 23.64
N ALA A 263 8.59 5.02 24.80
CA ALA A 263 9.33 4.14 25.71
C ALA A 263 8.53 2.93 26.21
N PHE A 264 7.21 3.08 26.34
CA PHE A 264 6.33 1.97 26.70
C PHE A 264 6.09 1.07 25.48
N TRP A 265 5.87 1.62 24.30
CA TRP A 265 5.70 0.86 23.07
C TRP A 265 6.96 0.05 22.75
N ASP A 266 8.16 0.65 22.88
CA ASP A 266 9.43 -0.09 22.73
C ASP A 266 9.53 -1.26 23.71
N LYS A 267 9.15 -1.05 24.97
CA LYS A 267 9.19 -2.09 26.01
C LYS A 267 8.19 -3.23 25.71
N THR A 268 7.02 -2.92 25.18
CA THR A 268 5.96 -3.92 25.02
C THR A 268 6.05 -4.69 23.71
N PHE A 269 6.38 -4.04 22.58
CA PHE A 269 6.44 -4.68 21.27
C PHE A 269 7.50 -4.09 20.31
N GLY A 270 7.82 -2.81 20.43
CA GLY A 270 8.65 -2.13 19.44
C GLY A 270 10.11 -2.60 19.40
N THR A 271 10.68 -3.05 20.52
CA THR A 271 12.02 -3.69 20.51
C THR A 271 11.94 -5.07 19.85
N ALA A 272 10.84 -5.79 20.03
CA ALA A 272 10.64 -7.10 19.40
C ALA A 272 10.54 -6.99 17.88
N SER A 273 9.91 -5.92 17.35
CA SER A 273 9.73 -5.72 15.91
C SER A 273 11.04 -5.60 15.13
N ALA A 274 12.15 -5.33 15.78
CA ALA A 274 13.47 -5.35 15.13
C ALA A 274 13.93 -6.77 14.70
N SER A 275 13.29 -7.83 15.20
CA SER A 275 13.71 -9.21 14.96
C SER A 275 12.57 -10.15 14.50
N ILE A 276 11.32 -9.70 14.57
CA ILE A 276 10.13 -10.46 14.18
C ILE A 276 9.11 -9.53 13.56
N PRO A 277 8.28 -9.99 12.59
CA PRO A 277 7.16 -9.21 12.10
C PRO A 277 6.13 -9.00 13.21
N VAL A 278 5.68 -7.77 13.37
CA VAL A 278 4.60 -7.39 14.29
C VAL A 278 3.50 -6.71 13.49
N ILE A 279 2.25 -6.97 13.86
CA ILE A 279 1.07 -6.28 13.35
C ILE A 279 0.22 -5.82 14.53
N VAL A 280 -0.27 -4.58 14.48
CA VAL A 280 -1.33 -4.11 15.38
C VAL A 280 -2.65 -4.60 14.80
N SER A 281 -3.08 -5.78 15.22
CA SER A 281 -4.25 -6.46 14.68
C SER A 281 -5.58 -5.94 15.23
N GLU A 282 -5.55 -5.08 16.27
CA GLU A 282 -6.67 -4.22 16.66
C GLU A 282 -6.17 -2.85 17.14
N TRP A 283 -6.71 -1.79 16.55
CA TRP A 283 -6.40 -0.41 16.92
C TRP A 283 -7.68 0.42 17.00
N ASP A 284 -7.81 1.20 18.08
CA ASP A 284 -8.81 2.23 18.23
C ASP A 284 -8.22 3.41 19.02
N ALA A 285 -8.60 4.63 18.66
CA ALA A 285 -8.24 5.83 19.41
C ALA A 285 -9.36 6.28 20.36
N ASN A 286 -10.48 5.56 20.41
CA ASN A 286 -11.52 5.76 21.43
C ASN A 286 -11.09 5.16 22.75
N SER A 287 -11.16 5.94 23.82
CA SER A 287 -11.05 5.41 25.15
C SER A 287 -12.46 4.99 25.66
N THR A 288 -12.66 3.71 25.90
CA THR A 288 -13.88 3.22 26.55
C THR A 288 -13.94 3.59 28.03
N THR A 289 -12.84 4.03 28.61
CA THR A 289 -12.70 4.33 30.06
C THR A 289 -12.58 5.82 30.38
N GLY A 290 -12.63 6.69 29.38
CA GLY A 290 -12.55 8.14 29.56
C GLY A 290 -11.73 8.82 28.45
N CYS A 291 -11.74 10.15 28.49
CA CYS A 291 -11.02 10.95 27.51
C CYS A 291 -9.51 10.78 27.62
N VAL A 292 -8.87 10.46 26.51
CA VAL A 292 -7.41 10.60 26.36
C VAL A 292 -7.11 12.05 25.97
N PRO A 293 -6.46 12.84 26.82
CA PRO A 293 -6.10 14.21 26.46
C PRO A 293 -5.27 14.27 25.18
N ASN A 294 -5.62 15.15 24.26
CA ASN A 294 -4.99 15.29 22.94
C ASN A 294 -4.98 13.98 22.11
N ALA A 295 -6.01 13.14 22.22
CA ALA A 295 -6.10 11.85 21.52
C ALA A 295 -5.75 11.92 20.03
N PRO A 296 -6.19 12.94 19.24
CA PRO A 296 -5.79 13.05 17.85
C PRO A 296 -4.27 13.13 17.63
N ALA A 297 -3.59 13.98 18.39
CA ALA A 297 -2.12 14.12 18.28
C ALA A 297 -1.39 12.87 18.76
N THR A 298 -1.85 12.28 19.88
CA THR A 298 -1.26 11.06 20.43
C THR A 298 -1.46 9.85 19.51
N ALA A 299 -2.64 9.74 18.89
CA ALA A 299 -2.93 8.71 17.90
C ALA A 299 -2.03 8.86 16.67
N GLN A 300 -1.81 10.08 16.17
CA GLN A 300 -0.90 10.31 15.05
C GLN A 300 0.55 9.95 15.41
N VAL A 301 1.03 10.33 16.60
CA VAL A 301 2.38 9.94 17.07
C VAL A 301 2.54 8.42 17.13
N LEU A 302 1.49 7.69 17.55
CA LEU A 302 1.53 6.22 17.53
C LEU A 302 1.58 5.68 16.10
N LEU A 303 0.74 6.18 15.19
CA LEU A 303 0.74 5.73 13.80
C LEU A 303 2.08 6.03 13.11
N ASP A 304 2.66 7.21 13.33
CA ASP A 304 4.00 7.56 12.84
C ASP A 304 5.08 6.62 13.40
N TYR A 305 4.99 6.27 14.70
CA TYR A 305 5.88 5.29 15.31
C TYR A 305 5.74 3.90 14.68
N LEU A 306 4.52 3.42 14.45
CA LEU A 306 4.26 2.12 13.82
C LEU A 306 4.79 2.09 12.37
N ALA A 307 4.53 3.14 11.61
CA ALA A 307 5.04 3.31 10.25
C ALA A 307 6.59 3.28 10.21
N SER A 308 7.26 3.97 11.17
CA SER A 308 8.73 3.97 11.28
C SER A 308 9.34 2.59 11.56
N LYS A 309 8.54 1.65 12.05
CA LYS A 309 8.93 0.26 12.35
C LYS A 309 8.32 -0.76 11.36
N HIS A 310 7.69 -0.30 10.29
CA HIS A 310 7.00 -1.14 9.31
C HIS A 310 5.93 -2.06 9.93
N ILE A 311 5.24 -1.58 10.95
CA ILE A 311 4.18 -2.31 11.65
C ILE A 311 2.84 -1.88 11.06
N GLY A 312 2.12 -2.83 10.44
CA GLY A 312 0.77 -2.60 9.91
C GLY A 312 -0.28 -2.44 11.01
N VAL A 313 -1.40 -1.83 10.65
CA VAL A 313 -2.49 -1.49 11.58
C VAL A 313 -3.82 -2.00 11.05
N VAL A 314 -4.64 -2.57 11.96
CA VAL A 314 -6.04 -2.95 11.70
C VAL A 314 -6.95 -2.12 12.60
N GLY A 315 -7.73 -1.24 12.00
CA GLY A 315 -8.68 -0.39 12.75
C GLY A 315 -9.90 -1.16 13.25
N PHE A 316 -10.23 -1.02 14.52
CA PHE A 316 -11.37 -1.66 15.17
C PHE A 316 -12.51 -0.63 15.37
N ALA A 317 -13.69 -0.85 14.88
CA ALA A 317 -14.12 -1.81 13.89
C ALA A 317 -14.90 -1.06 12.81
N PHE A 318 -14.90 -1.60 11.59
CA PHE A 318 -15.47 -0.94 10.43
C PHE A 318 -16.99 -1.02 10.36
N ASP A 319 -17.58 -1.96 11.10
CA ASP A 319 -19.02 -2.25 11.16
C ASP A 319 -19.66 -1.93 12.52
N LEU A 320 -18.93 -1.30 13.44
CA LEU A 320 -19.45 -0.86 14.72
C LEU A 320 -19.50 0.67 14.80
N PRO A 321 -20.68 1.29 14.63
CA PRO A 321 -20.82 2.73 14.77
C PRO A 321 -20.28 3.27 16.10
N GLY A 322 -19.57 4.39 16.04
CA GLY A 322 -18.95 5.02 17.20
C GLY A 322 -17.49 4.61 17.48
N THR A 323 -16.92 3.70 16.68
CA THR A 323 -15.51 3.34 16.69
C THR A 323 -14.74 4.08 15.56
N ILE A 324 -14.24 3.38 14.52
CA ILE A 324 -13.63 4.05 13.36
C ILE A 324 -14.62 4.52 12.31
N VAL A 325 -15.87 4.04 12.36
CA VAL A 325 -16.99 4.54 11.53
C VAL A 325 -18.11 5.08 12.40
N ALA A 326 -18.80 6.11 11.90
CA ALA A 326 -19.86 6.82 12.62
C ALA A 326 -21.25 6.21 12.40
N ASP A 327 -21.46 5.57 11.27
CA ASP A 327 -22.78 5.12 10.80
C ASP A 327 -22.67 3.94 9.82
N ALA A 328 -23.84 3.45 9.41
CA ALA A 328 -24.01 2.35 8.47
C ALA A 328 -23.59 2.69 7.02
N SER A 329 -23.23 3.92 6.74
CA SER A 329 -22.64 4.35 5.47
C SER A 329 -21.11 4.34 5.50
N PHE A 330 -20.54 3.81 6.58
CA PHE A 330 -19.09 3.71 6.81
C PHE A 330 -18.37 5.07 6.83
N THR A 331 -19.11 6.13 7.22
CA THR A 331 -18.53 7.47 7.37
C THR A 331 -17.44 7.43 8.45
N PRO A 332 -16.20 7.90 8.19
CA PRO A 332 -15.15 7.92 9.19
C PRO A 332 -15.57 8.73 10.43
N THR A 333 -15.33 8.20 11.63
CA THR A 333 -15.64 8.92 12.86
C THR A 333 -14.89 10.24 12.91
N SER A 334 -15.65 11.32 13.19
CA SER A 334 -15.14 12.67 13.36
C SER A 334 -14.86 12.98 14.83
N TYR A 335 -14.28 14.14 15.07
CA TYR A 335 -14.00 14.63 16.40
C TYR A 335 -15.21 14.64 17.35
N ALA A 336 -16.42 14.81 16.85
CA ALA A 336 -17.63 14.75 17.65
C ALA A 336 -17.86 13.39 18.36
N GLY A 337 -17.22 12.32 17.87
CA GLY A 337 -17.17 10.99 18.51
C GLY A 337 -16.17 10.87 19.66
N PHE A 338 -15.22 11.81 19.80
CA PHE A 338 -14.34 11.90 20.97
C PHE A 338 -15.02 12.76 22.04
N ALA A 339 -15.42 12.18 23.13
CA ALA A 339 -16.05 12.90 24.23
C ALA A 339 -15.12 13.91 24.97
N CYS A 340 -13.97 14.26 24.40
CA CYS A 340 -12.87 14.94 25.10
C CYS A 340 -12.81 16.46 24.92
N GLY A 341 -13.68 17.06 24.12
CA GLY A 341 -13.76 18.53 23.99
C GLY A 341 -12.51 19.23 23.38
N VAL A 342 -11.55 18.50 22.83
CA VAL A 342 -10.35 19.06 22.19
C VAL A 342 -10.55 19.07 20.67
N PRO A 343 -10.37 20.21 19.95
CA PRO A 343 -10.46 20.26 18.49
C PRO A 343 -9.49 19.28 17.83
N GLY A 344 -9.98 18.44 16.93
CA GLY A 344 -9.14 17.47 16.23
C GLY A 344 -9.94 16.49 15.37
N LEU A 345 -9.24 15.55 14.76
CA LEU A 345 -9.82 14.50 13.93
C LEU A 345 -10.26 13.31 14.80
N GLY A 346 -11.37 12.66 14.46
CA GLY A 346 -11.82 11.43 15.09
C GLY A 346 -10.97 10.22 14.68
N PRO A 347 -11.14 9.04 15.36
CA PRO A 347 -10.33 7.85 15.08
C PRO A 347 -10.36 7.42 13.63
N GLY A 348 -11.53 7.38 13.02
CA GLY A 348 -11.69 7.02 11.62
C GLY A 348 -11.03 8.00 10.67
N GLN A 349 -11.19 9.31 10.91
CA GLN A 349 -10.55 10.33 10.08
C GLN A 349 -9.02 10.29 10.17
N ILE A 350 -8.47 10.00 11.35
CA ILE A 350 -7.02 9.86 11.54
C ILE A 350 -6.53 8.60 10.80
N LEU A 351 -7.16 7.46 11.03
CA LEU A 351 -6.74 6.18 10.44
C LEU A 351 -6.83 6.22 8.92
N PHE A 352 -7.99 6.56 8.36
CA PHE A 352 -8.19 6.58 6.90
C PHE A 352 -7.44 7.73 6.22
N GLY A 353 -7.17 8.82 6.95
CA GLY A 353 -6.25 9.86 6.49
C GLY A 353 -4.82 9.35 6.33
N ASN A 354 -4.33 8.50 7.25
CA ASN A 354 -3.03 7.82 7.12
C ASN A 354 -3.07 6.81 5.98
N TYR A 355 -4.10 5.95 5.88
CA TYR A 355 -4.23 4.99 4.78
C TYR A 355 -4.24 5.66 3.41
N ALA A 356 -4.98 6.77 3.27
CA ALA A 356 -4.98 7.54 2.04
C ALA A 356 -3.61 8.17 1.73
N ALA A 357 -2.88 8.63 2.75
CA ALA A 357 -1.53 9.16 2.58
C ALA A 357 -0.54 8.05 2.18
N GLU A 358 -0.60 6.89 2.82
CA GLU A 358 0.23 5.72 2.50
C GLU A 358 -0.10 5.14 1.11
N ALA A 359 -1.38 5.06 0.74
CA ALA A 359 -1.80 4.64 -0.60
C ALA A 359 -1.36 5.64 -1.69
N GLN A 360 -1.31 6.93 -1.38
CA GLN A 360 -0.79 7.96 -2.27
C GLN A 360 0.75 7.94 -2.35
N ALA A 361 1.42 7.48 -1.29
CA ALA A 361 2.89 7.30 -1.29
C ALA A 361 3.32 6.04 -2.06
N GLY A 362 2.38 5.16 -2.39
CA GLY A 362 2.58 3.93 -3.14
C GLY A 362 1.66 2.83 -2.61
N ASP A 363 0.85 2.30 -3.49
CA ASP A 363 -0.17 1.28 -3.25
C ASP A 363 0.42 0.02 -2.57
N GLY A 364 0.50 -0.02 -1.23
CA GLY A 364 0.84 -1.21 -0.41
C GLY A 364 2.03 -2.08 -0.84
N THR A 365 2.51 -1.88 -2.04
CA THR A 365 3.87 -2.10 -2.43
C THR A 365 4.66 -0.96 -1.81
N GLN A 366 5.57 -1.23 -0.86
CA GLN A 366 6.68 -0.29 -0.65
C GLN A 366 7.09 0.17 -2.04
N PRO A 367 7.34 1.48 -2.25
CA PRO A 367 8.01 1.87 -3.46
C PRO A 367 9.18 0.89 -3.58
N ASP A 368 9.26 0.21 -4.71
CA ASP A 368 10.51 -0.41 -5.16
C ASP A 368 11.59 0.55 -4.62
N PRO A 369 12.51 0.11 -3.76
CA PRO A 369 13.47 1.03 -3.12
C PRO A 369 14.13 1.97 -4.12
N THR A 370 14.05 1.66 -5.39
CA THR A 370 14.36 2.53 -6.52
C THR A 370 13.17 3.43 -6.85
N PRO A 371 13.27 4.74 -6.60
CA PRO A 371 12.25 5.71 -7.00
C PRO A 371 12.04 5.68 -8.53
N SER A 372 10.84 6.05 -8.97
CA SER A 372 10.59 6.28 -10.40
C SER A 372 11.44 7.45 -10.91
N TRP A 373 11.95 7.32 -12.12
CA TRP A 373 12.81 8.35 -12.71
C TRP A 373 12.31 8.83 -14.05
N ILE A 374 12.39 10.13 -14.29
CA ILE A 374 12.37 10.69 -15.64
C ILE A 374 13.77 11.23 -15.92
N VAL A 375 14.45 10.68 -16.91
CA VAL A 375 15.82 11.09 -17.28
C VAL A 375 15.98 11.13 -18.81
N SER A 376 16.80 12.05 -19.32
CA SER A 376 17.08 12.06 -20.76
C SER A 376 18.08 10.96 -21.15
N ALA A 377 17.95 10.43 -22.37
CA ALA A 377 18.87 9.43 -22.91
C ALA A 377 20.34 9.93 -22.95
N ASP A 378 20.56 11.23 -23.21
CA ASP A 378 21.89 11.82 -23.20
C ASP A 378 22.50 11.84 -21.79
N LEU A 379 21.74 12.28 -20.78
CA LEU A 379 22.21 12.28 -19.38
C LEU A 379 22.44 10.85 -18.88
N LEU A 380 21.51 9.94 -19.15
CA LEU A 380 21.64 8.54 -18.77
C LEU A 380 22.89 7.89 -19.37
N SER A 381 23.17 8.13 -20.65
CA SER A 381 24.38 7.62 -21.31
C SER A 381 25.65 8.11 -20.63
N ARG A 382 25.68 9.37 -20.19
CA ARG A 382 26.84 9.95 -19.47
C ARG A 382 26.98 9.38 -18.06
N LEU A 383 25.88 9.20 -17.34
CA LEU A 383 25.87 8.55 -16.01
C LEU A 383 26.36 7.10 -16.11
N GLN A 384 25.92 6.38 -17.14
CA GLN A 384 26.38 5.03 -17.46
C GLN A 384 27.90 4.97 -17.71
N LEU A 385 28.42 5.91 -18.47
CA LEU A 385 29.87 5.97 -18.73
C LEU A 385 30.68 6.33 -17.50
N ALA A 386 30.13 7.15 -16.60
CA ALA A 386 30.82 7.64 -15.40
C ALA A 386 30.70 6.68 -14.21
N ALA A 387 29.58 5.97 -14.07
CA ALA A 387 29.27 5.09 -12.92
C ALA A 387 28.29 3.97 -13.34
N HIS A 388 28.77 3.01 -14.11
CA HIS A 388 27.95 1.98 -14.76
C HIS A 388 27.05 1.21 -13.78
N ALA A 389 27.62 0.65 -12.71
CA ALA A 389 26.88 -0.17 -11.75
C ALA A 389 25.78 0.64 -11.03
N THR A 390 26.14 1.84 -10.55
CA THR A 390 25.23 2.76 -9.88
C THR A 390 24.10 3.22 -10.80
N ALA A 391 24.42 3.61 -12.04
CA ALA A 391 23.42 4.02 -13.01
C ALA A 391 22.49 2.86 -13.38
N ALA A 392 23.00 1.63 -13.50
CA ALA A 392 22.19 0.45 -13.75
C ALA A 392 21.27 0.15 -12.58
N HIS A 393 21.76 0.25 -11.34
CA HIS A 393 20.97 0.05 -10.12
C HIS A 393 19.74 0.96 -10.08
N PHE A 394 19.90 2.26 -10.28
CA PHE A 394 18.81 3.22 -10.17
C PHE A 394 17.91 3.32 -11.41
N PHE A 395 18.47 3.12 -12.62
CA PHE A 395 17.74 3.45 -13.86
C PHE A 395 17.37 2.26 -14.74
N ASN A 396 17.84 1.04 -14.46
CA ASN A 396 17.41 -0.13 -15.23
C ASN A 396 16.17 -0.78 -14.63
N THR A 397 15.10 -0.02 -14.47
CA THR A 397 13.84 -0.46 -13.88
C THR A 397 12.66 -0.14 -14.79
N PRO A 398 11.53 -0.86 -14.71
CA PRO A 398 10.31 -0.54 -15.46
C PRO A 398 9.64 0.77 -15.01
N ARG A 399 10.18 1.43 -13.99
CA ARG A 399 9.74 2.73 -13.47
C ARG A 399 10.66 3.88 -13.93
N THR A 400 11.60 3.63 -14.81
CA THR A 400 12.49 4.66 -15.36
C THR A 400 12.04 5.06 -16.76
N PHE A 401 11.55 6.28 -16.90
CA PHE A 401 11.10 6.89 -18.15
C PHE A 401 12.27 7.61 -18.84
N VAL A 402 12.81 7.04 -19.91
CA VAL A 402 13.99 7.61 -20.59
C VAL A 402 13.57 8.42 -21.80
N THR A 403 13.59 9.74 -21.65
CA THR A 403 13.15 10.66 -22.71
C THR A 403 14.16 10.70 -23.86
N GLY A 404 13.66 10.59 -25.08
CA GLY A 404 14.47 10.59 -26.29
C GLY A 404 15.14 9.24 -26.62
N ALA A 405 14.85 8.17 -25.88
CA ALA A 405 15.34 6.82 -26.14
C ALA A 405 14.41 6.03 -27.07
N SER A 406 14.95 4.94 -27.64
CA SER A 406 14.21 3.85 -28.27
C SER A 406 14.55 2.53 -27.54
N THR A 407 13.76 1.49 -27.72
CA THR A 407 14.07 0.16 -27.16
C THR A 407 15.47 -0.31 -27.53
N ALA A 408 15.87 -0.13 -28.78
CA ALA A 408 17.20 -0.51 -29.25
C ALA A 408 18.33 0.29 -28.56
N SER A 409 18.14 1.61 -28.37
CA SER A 409 19.15 2.44 -27.68
C SER A 409 19.26 2.10 -26.20
N LEU A 410 18.15 1.75 -25.52
CA LEU A 410 18.18 1.30 -24.13
C LEU A 410 18.85 -0.06 -23.98
N ALA A 411 18.58 -1.00 -24.89
CA ALA A 411 19.26 -2.29 -24.89
C ALA A 411 20.78 -2.15 -25.05
N LEU A 412 21.24 -1.26 -25.92
CA LEU A 412 22.68 -0.97 -26.10
C LEU A 412 23.32 -0.36 -24.85
N LEU A 413 22.56 0.36 -24.04
CA LEU A 413 23.01 0.92 -22.77
C LEU A 413 22.92 -0.07 -21.60
N GLY A 414 22.44 -1.31 -21.82
CA GLY A 414 22.17 -2.25 -20.74
C GLY A 414 20.96 -1.84 -19.86
N MET A 415 20.06 -1.01 -20.39
CA MET A 415 18.87 -0.46 -19.71
C MET A 415 17.58 -1.04 -20.27
N GLY A 416 17.56 -2.34 -20.53
CA GLY A 416 16.45 -3.03 -21.21
C GLY A 416 15.13 -3.01 -20.44
N SER A 417 15.15 -2.80 -19.13
CA SER A 417 13.94 -2.67 -18.29
C SER A 417 13.33 -1.27 -18.31
N ALA A 418 14.11 -0.23 -18.67
CA ALA A 418 13.63 1.15 -18.67
C ALA A 418 12.64 1.42 -19.82
N VAL A 419 11.78 2.40 -19.62
CA VAL A 419 10.64 2.74 -20.49
C VAL A 419 11.04 3.78 -21.54
N PRO A 420 11.06 3.45 -22.84
CA PRO A 420 11.31 4.43 -23.91
C PRO A 420 10.21 5.50 -23.91
N THR A 421 10.60 6.76 -23.77
CA THR A 421 9.69 7.88 -23.56
C THR A 421 10.00 9.02 -24.53
N MET A 422 8.97 9.72 -25.00
CA MET A 422 9.12 10.93 -25.78
C MET A 422 8.54 12.15 -25.06
N THR A 423 9.16 13.32 -25.25
CA THR A 423 8.70 14.59 -24.66
C THR A 423 8.21 15.55 -25.74
N PHE A 424 7.07 16.16 -25.48
CA PHE A 424 6.47 17.18 -26.36
C PHE A 424 6.12 18.44 -25.55
N PRO A 425 6.53 19.63 -26.00
CA PRO A 425 6.08 20.91 -25.45
C PRO A 425 4.84 21.46 -26.18
N ASP A 426 4.40 20.82 -27.25
CA ASP A 426 3.31 21.25 -28.14
C ASP A 426 2.33 20.08 -28.37
N GLU A 427 1.10 20.27 -27.94
CA GLU A 427 0.04 19.25 -28.04
C GLU A 427 -0.26 18.85 -29.48
N ALA A 428 -0.31 19.80 -30.42
CA ALA A 428 -0.59 19.48 -31.81
C ALA A 428 0.49 18.61 -32.44
N LYS A 429 1.77 18.83 -32.07
CA LYS A 429 2.89 17.97 -32.51
C LYS A 429 2.83 16.60 -31.85
N LEU A 430 2.45 16.54 -30.57
CA LEU A 430 2.19 15.28 -29.85
C LEU A 430 1.11 14.49 -30.57
N ALA A 431 -0.06 15.09 -30.78
CA ALA A 431 -1.19 14.45 -31.43
C ALA A 431 -0.85 13.96 -32.84
N ALA A 432 -0.14 14.77 -33.63
CA ALA A 432 0.33 14.38 -34.95
C ALA A 432 1.32 13.22 -34.92
N ALA A 433 2.28 13.21 -33.98
CA ALA A 433 3.26 12.15 -33.87
C ALA A 433 2.62 10.82 -33.46
N VAL A 434 1.72 10.85 -32.49
CA VAL A 434 0.99 9.67 -31.99
C VAL A 434 0.07 9.12 -33.09
N SER A 435 -0.79 9.96 -33.67
CA SER A 435 -1.81 9.53 -34.67
C SER A 435 -1.20 9.03 -35.98
N THR A 436 -0.01 9.51 -36.35
CA THR A 436 0.66 9.07 -37.60
C THR A 436 1.72 7.97 -37.38
N GLY A 437 1.85 7.45 -36.14
CA GLY A 437 2.85 6.43 -35.80
C GLY A 437 4.30 6.91 -35.91
N ARG A 438 4.54 8.22 -35.87
CA ARG A 438 5.89 8.82 -35.97
C ARG A 438 6.60 8.91 -34.61
N LEU A 439 6.25 8.01 -33.71
CA LEU A 439 6.97 7.84 -32.45
C LEU A 439 8.24 7.01 -32.68
N ARG A 440 9.23 7.16 -31.81
CA ARG A 440 10.41 6.28 -31.83
C ARG A 440 9.97 4.84 -31.56
N PRO A 441 10.63 3.84 -32.18
CA PRO A 441 10.28 2.44 -31.96
C PRO A 441 10.31 2.06 -30.48
N GLY A 442 9.24 1.45 -30.01
CA GLY A 442 9.08 1.01 -28.63
C GLY A 442 8.66 2.08 -27.63
N THR A 443 8.37 3.33 -28.07
CA THR A 443 7.83 4.37 -27.16
C THR A 443 6.60 3.84 -26.43
N ALA A 444 6.65 3.86 -25.10
CA ALA A 444 5.58 3.40 -24.23
C ALA A 444 4.99 4.50 -23.34
N ALA A 445 5.69 5.65 -23.22
CA ALA A 445 5.23 6.79 -22.43
C ALA A 445 5.48 8.11 -23.17
N ILE A 446 4.62 9.10 -22.88
CA ILE A 446 4.71 10.46 -23.42
C ILE A 446 4.72 11.45 -22.27
N VAL A 447 5.74 12.32 -22.23
CA VAL A 447 5.78 13.50 -21.35
C VAL A 447 5.26 14.71 -22.11
N TYR A 448 4.22 15.36 -21.61
CA TYR A 448 3.79 16.66 -22.10
C TYR A 448 4.29 17.77 -21.18
N ALA A 449 5.30 18.53 -21.65
CA ALA A 449 6.05 19.51 -20.87
C ALA A 449 5.79 20.95 -21.39
N ALA A 450 4.57 21.44 -21.25
CA ALA A 450 4.21 22.79 -21.67
C ALA A 450 4.82 23.86 -20.73
N GLY A 451 5.32 24.94 -21.34
CA GLY A 451 5.90 26.08 -20.63
C GLY A 451 5.74 27.38 -21.42
N ALA A 452 6.02 28.52 -20.82
CA ALA A 452 6.00 29.82 -21.50
C ALA A 452 7.23 30.02 -22.39
N THR A 453 7.41 29.14 -23.37
CA THR A 453 8.50 29.10 -24.33
C THR A 453 7.99 29.24 -25.76
N ARG A 454 8.90 29.46 -26.72
CA ARG A 454 8.56 29.47 -28.16
C ARG A 454 8.11 28.09 -28.65
N ALA A 455 8.46 27.02 -27.95
CA ALA A 455 8.13 25.66 -28.32
C ALA A 455 6.67 25.29 -28.01
N THR A 456 6.04 25.96 -27.02
CA THR A 456 4.65 25.81 -26.66
C THR A 456 3.82 26.95 -27.28
N PRO A 457 2.82 26.69 -28.12
CA PRO A 457 1.95 27.71 -28.69
C PRO A 457 1.26 28.55 -27.62
N ARG A 458 1.05 29.85 -27.88
CA ARG A 458 0.44 30.77 -26.88
C ARG A 458 -0.96 30.34 -26.45
N ALA A 459 -1.75 29.72 -27.33
CA ALA A 459 -3.06 29.19 -26.98
C ALA A 459 -2.97 28.12 -25.91
N GLN A 460 -1.98 27.23 -25.99
CA GLN A 460 -1.71 26.18 -25.02
C GLN A 460 -1.21 26.75 -23.69
N GLN A 461 -0.32 27.75 -23.73
CA GLN A 461 0.17 28.44 -22.54
C GLN A 461 -0.95 29.13 -21.75
N ARG A 462 -1.99 29.64 -22.43
CA ARG A 462 -3.12 30.36 -21.81
C ARG A 462 -4.26 29.44 -21.33
N ASN A 463 -4.28 28.21 -21.77
CA ASN A 463 -5.31 27.23 -21.38
C ASN A 463 -4.70 25.84 -21.13
N PRO A 464 -3.77 25.69 -20.16
CA PRO A 464 -3.07 24.43 -19.92
C PRO A 464 -4.06 23.30 -19.60
N ALA A 465 -5.07 23.52 -18.77
CA ALA A 465 -6.05 22.49 -18.41
C ALA A 465 -6.66 21.78 -19.64
N ARG A 466 -7.09 22.56 -20.66
CA ARG A 466 -7.65 22.00 -21.90
C ARG A 466 -6.65 21.15 -22.67
N TYR A 467 -5.43 21.67 -22.83
CA TYR A 467 -4.45 21.01 -23.69
C TYR A 467 -3.80 19.80 -23.03
N TYR A 468 -3.68 19.77 -21.72
CA TYR A 468 -3.31 18.54 -20.98
C TYR A 468 -4.40 17.47 -21.11
N ALA A 469 -5.68 17.83 -21.04
CA ALA A 469 -6.78 16.90 -21.25
C ALA A 469 -6.80 16.33 -22.69
N LEU A 470 -6.56 17.17 -23.71
CA LEU A 470 -6.48 16.72 -25.11
C LEU A 470 -5.29 15.79 -25.34
N ALA A 471 -4.12 16.15 -24.81
CA ALA A 471 -2.91 15.33 -24.89
C ALA A 471 -3.13 13.96 -24.24
N ALA A 472 -3.67 13.93 -23.02
CA ALA A 472 -3.99 12.69 -22.31
C ALA A 472 -4.95 11.80 -23.13
N ALA A 473 -6.04 12.36 -23.63
CA ALA A 473 -7.00 11.61 -24.45
C ALA A 473 -6.35 10.99 -25.70
N THR A 474 -5.48 11.73 -26.39
CA THR A 474 -4.77 11.23 -27.57
C THR A 474 -3.80 10.11 -27.19
N VAL A 475 -3.05 10.26 -26.12
CA VAL A 475 -2.04 9.29 -25.66
C VAL A 475 -2.71 7.99 -25.20
N HIS A 476 -3.76 8.09 -24.39
CA HIS A 476 -4.52 6.94 -23.89
C HIS A 476 -5.23 6.16 -24.98
N GLN A 477 -5.78 6.84 -26.01
CA GLN A 477 -6.38 6.16 -27.18
C GLN A 477 -5.41 5.24 -27.91
N HIS A 478 -4.11 5.46 -27.78
CA HIS A 478 -3.05 4.65 -28.38
C HIS A 478 -2.36 3.70 -27.40
N GLY A 479 -2.92 3.54 -26.19
CA GLY A 479 -2.39 2.60 -25.17
C GLY A 479 -1.05 3.01 -24.57
N LEU A 480 -0.72 4.31 -24.59
CA LEU A 480 0.52 4.86 -24.05
C LEU A 480 0.27 5.50 -22.69
N LEU A 481 1.29 5.53 -21.83
CA LEU A 481 1.28 6.25 -20.57
C LEU A 481 1.44 7.77 -20.82
N PHE A 482 0.67 8.57 -20.08
CA PHE A 482 0.71 10.03 -20.15
C PHE A 482 1.27 10.66 -18.88
N ILE A 483 2.39 11.36 -19.01
CA ILE A 483 3.06 12.07 -17.91
C ILE A 483 2.86 13.56 -18.10
N ALA A 484 2.21 14.21 -17.13
CA ALA A 484 2.05 15.66 -17.11
C ALA A 484 3.24 16.32 -16.40
N ALA A 485 4.00 17.15 -17.13
CA ALA A 485 5.16 17.89 -16.61
C ALA A 485 5.05 19.40 -16.90
N PRO A 486 4.07 20.11 -16.31
CA PRO A 486 3.89 21.55 -16.54
C PRO A 486 5.08 22.34 -15.96
N GLN A 487 5.53 23.37 -16.67
CA GLN A 487 6.59 24.24 -16.17
C GLN A 487 6.00 25.43 -15.38
N THR A 488 6.68 25.87 -14.30
CA THR A 488 6.29 27.10 -13.55
C THR A 488 6.32 28.34 -14.42
N SER A 489 7.07 28.34 -15.52
CA SER A 489 7.08 29.40 -16.52
C SER A 489 5.70 29.71 -17.13
N LEU A 490 4.74 28.76 -17.13
CA LEU A 490 3.34 29.00 -17.58
C LEU A 490 2.68 30.17 -16.84
N VAL A 491 3.08 30.42 -15.59
CA VAL A 491 2.62 31.56 -14.78
C VAL A 491 2.88 32.89 -15.51
N ALA A 492 3.97 33.02 -16.26
CA ALA A 492 4.25 34.25 -17.02
C ALA A 492 3.20 34.55 -18.10
N SER A 493 2.48 33.52 -18.60
CA SER A 493 1.43 33.69 -19.60
C SER A 493 0.04 33.86 -18.97
N LEU A 494 -0.15 33.40 -17.74
CA LEU A 494 -1.43 33.41 -17.01
C LEU A 494 -1.53 34.58 -16.02
N ALA A 495 -0.41 34.93 -15.38
CA ALA A 495 -0.28 36.01 -14.41
C ALA A 495 1.01 36.80 -14.70
N PRO A 496 1.04 37.62 -15.77
CA PRO A 496 2.29 38.22 -16.30
C PRO A 496 2.97 39.22 -15.34
N LEU A 497 2.29 39.69 -14.33
CA LEU A 497 2.85 40.58 -13.31
C LEU A 497 3.59 39.86 -12.19
N THR A 498 3.54 38.52 -12.14
CA THR A 498 4.22 37.73 -11.12
C THR A 498 5.73 37.70 -11.41
N PRO A 499 6.57 38.17 -10.47
CA PRO A 499 8.03 38.10 -10.63
C PRO A 499 8.51 36.65 -10.65
N ALA A 500 9.68 36.40 -11.26
CA ALA A 500 10.22 35.06 -11.43
C ALA A 500 10.27 34.24 -10.14
N ARG A 501 10.75 34.84 -9.05
CA ARG A 501 10.86 34.21 -7.70
C ARG A 501 9.51 33.94 -7.01
N GLY A 502 8.39 34.41 -7.53
CA GLY A 502 7.05 34.18 -6.98
C GLY A 502 6.22 33.22 -7.84
N ARG A 503 6.80 32.64 -8.89
CA ARG A 503 6.04 31.80 -9.83
C ARG A 503 5.62 30.47 -9.24
N ASP A 504 6.37 29.92 -8.31
CA ASP A 504 6.05 28.65 -7.67
C ASP A 504 4.81 28.80 -6.79
N ALA A 505 4.75 29.84 -5.96
CA ALA A 505 3.57 30.16 -5.16
C ALA A 505 2.35 30.45 -6.04
N GLU A 506 2.54 31.21 -7.12
CA GLU A 506 1.47 31.55 -8.06
C GLU A 506 1.00 30.34 -8.89
N PHE A 507 1.91 29.41 -9.25
CA PHE A 507 1.56 28.13 -9.87
C PHE A 507 0.56 27.35 -9.04
N LEU A 508 0.81 27.26 -7.73
CA LEU A 508 -0.10 26.62 -6.76
C LEU A 508 -1.40 27.40 -6.61
N ARG A 509 -1.34 28.74 -6.51
CA ARG A 509 -2.53 29.59 -6.38
C ARG A 509 -3.46 29.49 -7.59
N LEU A 510 -2.91 29.38 -8.79
CA LEU A 510 -3.66 29.18 -10.02
C LEU A 510 -4.20 27.75 -10.16
N GLY A 511 -3.83 26.82 -9.29
CA GLY A 511 -4.27 25.43 -9.33
C GLY A 511 -3.72 24.64 -10.51
N LEU A 512 -2.55 25.01 -11.04
CA LEU A 512 -1.98 24.40 -12.23
C LEU A 512 -1.64 22.92 -12.04
N ALA A 513 -1.18 22.52 -10.85
CA ALA A 513 -0.96 21.12 -10.53
C ALA A 513 -2.27 20.31 -10.64
N ARG A 514 -3.36 20.79 -10.01
CA ARG A 514 -4.69 20.18 -10.09
C ARG A 514 -5.18 20.02 -11.54
N ASP A 515 -5.07 21.09 -12.32
CA ASP A 515 -5.70 21.16 -13.63
C ASP A 515 -4.93 20.36 -14.70
N THR A 516 -3.61 20.25 -14.58
CA THR A 516 -2.78 19.50 -15.54
C THR A 516 -2.66 18.02 -15.18
N ALA A 517 -2.77 17.65 -13.90
CA ALA A 517 -2.70 16.27 -13.43
C ALA A 517 -3.99 15.46 -13.65
N ARG A 518 -5.13 16.12 -13.86
CA ARG A 518 -6.48 15.51 -13.82
C ARG A 518 -6.65 14.24 -14.64
N HIS A 519 -5.96 14.11 -15.75
CA HIS A 519 -6.10 13.01 -16.71
C HIS A 519 -4.76 12.30 -16.99
N ALA A 520 -3.75 12.54 -16.16
CA ALA A 520 -2.41 11.97 -16.35
C ALA A 520 -2.22 10.70 -15.49
N ASP A 521 -1.42 9.76 -15.98
CA ASP A 521 -1.00 8.58 -15.20
C ASP A 521 0.06 8.97 -14.18
N ALA A 522 0.94 9.93 -14.55
CA ALA A 522 1.92 10.50 -13.64
C ALA A 522 1.98 12.03 -13.75
N PHE A 523 2.33 12.70 -12.67
CA PHE A 523 2.49 14.16 -12.61
C PHE A 523 3.86 14.52 -12.03
N GLU A 524 4.65 15.30 -12.77
CA GLU A 524 5.91 15.85 -12.30
C GLU A 524 5.71 17.29 -11.81
N ALA A 525 5.89 17.51 -10.50
CA ALA A 525 5.90 18.83 -9.90
C ALA A 525 7.19 19.59 -10.32
N PRO A 526 7.06 20.78 -10.93
CA PRO A 526 8.22 21.53 -11.44
C PRO A 526 8.99 22.28 -10.32
N ALA A 527 9.63 21.53 -9.43
CA ALA A 527 10.19 22.02 -8.16
C ALA A 527 11.66 22.46 -8.24
N GLN A 528 12.29 22.41 -9.42
CA GLN A 528 13.73 22.67 -9.61
C GLN A 528 14.20 24.05 -9.11
N ALA A 529 13.30 25.04 -9.08
CA ALA A 529 13.64 26.39 -8.62
C ALA A 529 13.71 26.53 -7.09
N THR A 530 13.13 25.59 -6.34
CA THR A 530 13.10 25.61 -4.86
C THR A 530 14.07 24.62 -4.23
N GLN A 531 14.79 23.82 -5.01
CA GLN A 531 15.62 22.71 -4.54
C GLN A 531 16.85 23.12 -3.71
N ASP A 532 17.24 24.41 -3.73
CA ASP A 532 18.36 24.90 -2.93
C ASP A 532 18.01 25.05 -1.43
N ASP A 533 16.73 25.00 -1.09
CA ASP A 533 16.19 24.94 0.28
C ASP A 533 15.26 23.73 0.40
N ALA A 534 15.67 22.72 1.17
CA ALA A 534 14.92 21.48 1.32
C ALA A 534 13.51 21.70 1.93
N SER A 535 13.32 22.71 2.78
CA SER A 535 12.02 23.03 3.37
C SER A 535 11.09 23.70 2.35
N GLU A 536 11.62 24.63 1.55
CA GLU A 536 10.87 25.29 0.47
C GLU A 536 10.50 24.26 -0.61
N PHE A 537 11.45 23.38 -0.97
CA PHE A 537 11.23 22.25 -1.90
C PHE A 537 10.11 21.35 -1.41
N ALA A 538 10.20 20.84 -0.17
CA ALA A 538 9.18 19.96 0.41
C ALA A 538 7.81 20.64 0.50
N SER A 539 7.76 21.91 0.87
CA SER A 539 6.51 22.68 0.94
C SER A 539 5.83 22.83 -0.41
N PHE A 540 6.61 23.18 -1.45
CA PHE A 540 6.09 23.30 -2.82
C PHE A 540 5.64 21.94 -3.37
N VAL A 541 6.50 20.91 -3.31
CA VAL A 541 6.20 19.55 -3.79
C VAL A 541 4.98 18.99 -3.08
N GLY A 542 4.91 19.07 -1.75
CA GLY A 542 3.78 18.60 -0.97
C GLY A 542 2.46 19.31 -1.32
N SER A 543 2.52 20.61 -1.62
CA SER A 543 1.33 21.37 -2.04
C SER A 543 0.88 21.02 -3.45
N ALA A 544 1.82 20.85 -4.39
CA ALA A 544 1.54 20.40 -5.76
C ALA A 544 0.98 18.98 -5.78
N ALA A 545 1.58 18.06 -5.00
CA ALA A 545 1.14 16.69 -4.83
C ALA A 545 -0.31 16.62 -4.31
N ARG A 546 -0.64 17.36 -3.25
CA ARG A 546 -2.01 17.43 -2.73
C ARG A 546 -3.02 17.96 -3.76
N GLN A 547 -2.64 18.94 -4.59
CA GLN A 547 -3.51 19.45 -5.64
C GLN A 547 -3.75 18.41 -6.74
N ALA A 548 -2.70 17.72 -7.19
CA ALA A 548 -2.76 16.68 -8.20
C ALA A 548 -3.62 15.50 -7.71
N ALA A 549 -3.32 14.97 -6.52
CA ALA A 549 -4.04 13.85 -5.92
C ALA A 549 -5.54 14.14 -5.70
N ARG A 550 -5.92 15.38 -5.34
CA ARG A 550 -7.35 15.77 -5.23
C ARG A 550 -8.09 15.75 -6.55
N SER A 551 -7.41 15.97 -7.67
CA SER A 551 -8.03 15.97 -9.00
C SER A 551 -8.00 14.59 -9.66
N HIS A 552 -7.02 13.76 -9.29
CA HIS A 552 -6.83 12.40 -9.76
C HIS A 552 -6.28 11.55 -8.61
N PRO A 553 -7.12 10.93 -7.77
CA PRO A 553 -6.69 9.99 -6.74
C PRO A 553 -5.91 8.81 -7.35
N GLY A 554 -4.78 8.47 -6.76
CA GLY A 554 -3.91 7.38 -7.26
C GLY A 554 -2.93 7.77 -8.38
N ILE A 555 -2.85 9.05 -8.76
CA ILE A 555 -1.85 9.51 -9.73
C ILE A 555 -0.42 9.31 -9.18
N GLU A 556 0.49 8.82 -10.01
CA GLU A 556 1.91 8.74 -9.66
C GLU A 556 2.52 10.14 -9.56
N LEU A 557 3.08 10.48 -8.40
CA LEU A 557 3.63 11.81 -8.12
C LEU A 557 5.14 11.79 -8.23
N LEU A 558 5.70 12.74 -8.99
CA LEU A 558 7.14 12.92 -9.16
C LEU A 558 7.52 14.36 -8.83
N ALA A 559 8.76 14.58 -8.41
CA ALA A 559 9.31 15.92 -8.18
C ALA A 559 10.49 16.19 -9.11
N GLY A 560 10.51 17.35 -9.73
CA GLY A 560 11.60 17.75 -10.61
C GLY A 560 12.84 18.16 -9.82
N LEU A 561 14.00 17.52 -10.10
CA LEU A 561 15.33 17.86 -9.64
C LEU A 561 16.19 18.29 -10.82
N SER A 562 17.12 19.21 -10.61
CA SER A 562 18.05 19.64 -11.63
C SER A 562 19.46 19.81 -11.09
N ALA A 563 20.44 19.16 -11.71
CA ALA A 563 21.84 19.30 -11.37
C ALA A 563 22.49 20.56 -11.97
N GLY A 564 21.73 21.50 -12.51
CA GLY A 564 22.27 22.68 -13.18
C GLY A 564 21.29 23.84 -13.32
N ALA A 565 20.36 24.04 -12.38
CA ALA A 565 19.44 25.17 -12.41
C ALA A 565 20.13 26.49 -11.95
N PRO A 566 19.90 27.63 -12.64
CA PRO A 566 20.34 28.92 -12.16
C PRO A 566 19.59 29.32 -10.87
N PRO A 567 20.17 30.17 -9.97
CA PRO A 567 21.42 30.96 -10.17
C PRO A 567 22.70 30.23 -9.77
N SER A 568 22.65 29.12 -9.05
CA SER A 568 23.84 28.32 -8.68
C SER A 568 23.60 26.84 -9.04
N ALA A 569 24.64 26.15 -9.50
CA ALA A 569 24.55 24.71 -9.69
C ALA A 569 24.41 24.06 -8.29
N PRO A 570 23.36 23.28 -8.01
CA PRO A 570 23.20 22.63 -6.72
C PRO A 570 24.34 21.66 -6.46
N THR A 571 24.75 21.57 -5.20
CA THR A 571 25.71 20.56 -4.76
C THR A 571 25.06 19.19 -4.68
N PRO A 572 25.83 18.09 -4.68
CA PRO A 572 25.27 16.76 -4.40
C PRO A 572 24.53 16.67 -3.05
N ASP A 573 24.94 17.48 -2.05
CA ASP A 573 24.29 17.57 -0.75
C ASP A 573 22.91 18.22 -0.88
N THR A 574 22.81 19.33 -1.58
CA THR A 574 21.55 20.03 -1.85
C THR A 574 20.53 19.13 -2.56
N LEU A 575 20.97 18.37 -3.58
CA LEU A 575 20.11 17.40 -4.27
C LEU A 575 19.64 16.29 -3.35
N PHE A 576 20.54 15.82 -2.49
CA PHE A 576 20.25 14.76 -1.54
C PHE A 576 19.28 15.24 -0.43
N ASP A 577 19.45 16.46 0.08
CA ASP A 577 18.56 17.04 1.08
C ASP A 577 17.16 17.29 0.50
N ALA A 578 17.05 17.77 -0.74
CA ALA A 578 15.78 17.89 -1.45
C ALA A 578 15.10 16.53 -1.65
N PHE A 579 15.86 15.50 -2.04
CA PHE A 579 15.36 14.13 -2.12
C PHE A 579 14.85 13.64 -0.77
N LEU A 580 15.65 13.73 0.31
CA LEU A 580 15.26 13.25 1.64
C LEU A 580 13.99 13.94 2.15
N SER A 581 13.84 15.24 1.88
CA SER A 581 12.70 16.04 2.34
C SER A 581 11.37 15.64 1.69
N THR A 582 11.40 14.93 0.55
CA THR A 582 10.19 14.59 -0.23
C THR A 582 10.02 13.10 -0.54
N ARG A 583 10.99 12.24 -0.18
CA ARG A 583 10.95 10.81 -0.49
C ARG A 583 9.72 10.06 0.03
N LEU A 584 9.03 10.58 1.04
CA LEU A 584 7.77 10.05 1.57
C LEU A 584 6.53 10.73 0.96
N THR A 585 6.74 11.74 0.10
CA THR A 585 5.65 12.53 -0.49
C THR A 585 5.44 12.20 -1.96
N VAL A 586 6.51 11.77 -2.66
CA VAL A 586 6.49 11.44 -4.10
C VAL A 586 7.04 10.05 -4.37
N ALA A 587 6.53 9.42 -5.43
CA ALA A 587 6.94 8.09 -5.88
C ALA A 587 8.26 8.12 -6.67
N GLY A 588 8.72 9.32 -7.08
CA GLY A 588 9.93 9.42 -7.88
C GLY A 588 10.33 10.83 -8.27
N TYR A 589 11.29 10.94 -9.19
CA TYR A 589 11.91 12.22 -9.54
C TYR A 589 12.18 12.36 -11.04
N GLY A 590 11.94 13.55 -11.56
CA GLY A 590 12.50 13.98 -12.83
C GLY A 590 13.92 14.52 -12.62
N PHE A 591 14.94 13.91 -13.22
CA PHE A 591 16.33 14.34 -13.07
C PHE A 591 16.87 14.96 -14.36
N SER A 592 17.24 16.22 -14.31
CA SER A 592 17.64 17.02 -15.45
C SER A 592 18.90 17.86 -15.20
N GLY A 593 19.40 18.52 -16.22
CA GLY A 593 20.48 19.51 -16.12
C GLY A 593 21.41 19.54 -17.32
N PRO A 594 22.30 20.57 -17.40
CA PRO A 594 23.33 20.64 -18.44
C PRO A 594 24.27 19.44 -18.39
N PRO A 595 24.57 18.79 -19.53
CA PRO A 595 25.15 17.45 -19.54
C PRO A 595 26.41 17.25 -18.69
N ALA A 596 27.39 18.17 -18.74
CA ALA A 596 28.65 18.01 -18.01
C ALA A 596 28.50 18.20 -16.50
N ALA A 597 27.83 19.27 -16.07
CA ALA A 597 27.60 19.53 -14.64
C ALA A 597 26.67 18.47 -14.01
N ALA A 598 25.61 18.08 -14.74
CA ALA A 598 24.66 17.07 -14.31
C ALA A 598 25.31 15.68 -14.15
N THR A 599 26.31 15.32 -14.95
CA THR A 599 26.99 14.03 -14.80
C THR A 599 27.77 13.98 -13.49
N THR A 600 28.57 14.98 -13.17
CA THR A 600 29.39 14.98 -11.95
C THR A 600 28.54 15.05 -10.68
N ALA A 601 27.59 16.00 -10.63
CA ALA A 601 26.70 16.15 -9.48
C ALA A 601 25.76 14.94 -9.35
N GLY A 602 25.28 14.41 -10.47
CA GLY A 602 24.40 13.25 -10.52
C GLY A 602 25.07 11.98 -9.99
N VAL A 603 26.29 11.65 -10.42
CA VAL A 603 27.04 10.50 -9.91
C VAL A 603 27.24 10.60 -8.41
N ALA A 604 27.67 11.76 -7.92
CA ALA A 604 27.89 11.96 -6.49
C ALA A 604 26.57 11.88 -5.67
N PHE A 605 25.47 12.39 -6.23
CA PHE A 605 24.13 12.27 -5.65
C PHE A 605 23.68 10.81 -5.59
N LEU A 606 23.80 10.05 -6.69
CA LEU A 606 23.44 8.63 -6.74
C LEU A 606 24.25 7.79 -5.74
N HIS A 607 25.55 8.05 -5.59
CA HIS A 607 26.36 7.40 -4.56
C HIS A 607 25.93 7.75 -3.12
N LYS A 608 25.28 8.90 -2.91
CA LYS A 608 24.66 9.18 -1.60
C LYS A 608 23.41 8.37 -1.40
N LEU A 609 22.59 8.15 -2.45
CA LEU A 609 21.41 7.30 -2.40
C LEU A 609 21.80 5.83 -2.12
N GLU A 610 22.80 5.27 -2.80
CA GLU A 610 23.30 3.91 -2.51
C GLU A 610 23.64 3.68 -1.04
N ARG A 611 24.14 4.71 -0.35
CA ARG A 611 24.44 4.62 1.09
C ARG A 611 23.23 4.69 1.99
N LEU A 612 22.04 5.02 1.47
CA LEU A 612 20.79 4.89 2.22
C LEU A 612 20.22 3.48 2.13
N ASP A 613 20.50 2.78 1.02
CA ASP A 613 19.97 1.45 0.74
C ASP A 613 20.81 0.32 1.38
N GLY A 614 22.02 0.61 1.84
CA GLY A 614 22.95 -0.31 2.49
C GLY A 614 23.16 -0.04 3.97
#